data_a7318af70dbf34a220a3f5fb812c934d
#
_entry.id   a7318af70dbf34a220a3f5fb812c934d
#
_cell.length_a   1.000
_cell.length_b   1.000
_cell.length_c   1.000
_cell.angle_alpha   90.00
_cell.angle_beta   90.00
_cell.angle_gamma   90.00
#
_symmetry.space_group_name_H-M   'P 1'
#
loop_
_entity.id
_entity.type
_entity.pdbx_description
1 polymer ?
#
loop_
_entity_poly.entity_id
_entity_poly.type
_entity_poly.pdbx_seq_one_letter_code
_entity_poly.pdbx_strand_id
1 'polypeptide(L)'
;MSGLDLIITITDRSKCELFINWFRGRDIPLVLTALGQGTATTEILDCLGLEASEKSVLFCLAPHSRCMVRRAARDLWLDVPGNGVLMTVPVSSIGGTSVKEYLTQNQEGEEPMEREIAHELILVIANQGHTDQVMEAARGA
;
A
#
# COMPACT_ATOMS: atom_id res chain seq x y z
N MET A 1 4.61 20.13 6.40
CA MET A 1 4.88 19.15 5.29
C MET A 1 3.63 18.31 5.12
N SER A 2 3.11 18.27 3.94
CA SER A 2 2.00 17.36 3.65
C SER A 2 2.45 15.92 3.84
N GLY A 3 1.76 15.18 4.68
CA GLY A 3 2.04 13.76 4.91
C GLY A 3 1.73 12.93 3.66
N LEU A 4 2.50 11.90 3.44
CA LEU A 4 2.29 10.93 2.38
C LEU A 4 2.11 9.55 3.02
N ASP A 5 1.16 8.79 2.52
CA ASP A 5 0.91 7.42 2.95
C ASP A 5 1.24 6.41 1.84
N LEU A 6 1.86 5.33 2.22
CA LEU A 6 1.88 4.10 1.44
C LEU A 6 0.59 3.33 1.76
N ILE A 7 -0.22 3.10 0.76
CA ILE A 7 -1.43 2.30 0.87
C ILE A 7 -1.11 0.90 0.35
N ILE A 8 -1.31 -0.09 1.20
CA ILE A 8 -1.17 -1.51 0.85
C ILE A 8 -2.56 -2.13 0.89
N THR A 9 -2.96 -2.71 -0.23
CA THR A 9 -4.25 -3.37 -0.35
C THR A 9 -4.07 -4.81 -0.79
N ILE A 10 -4.72 -5.73 -0.10
CA ILE A 10 -4.70 -7.16 -0.41
C ILE A 10 -6.13 -7.56 -0.75
N THR A 11 -6.34 -8.11 -1.93
CA THR A 11 -7.67 -8.55 -2.40
C THR A 11 -7.55 -9.78 -3.29
N ASP A 12 -8.67 -10.37 -3.63
CA ASP A 12 -8.69 -11.46 -4.60
C ASP A 12 -8.25 -10.99 -5.97
N ARG A 13 -7.55 -11.84 -6.69
CA ARG A 13 -7.08 -11.56 -8.05
C ARG A 13 -8.20 -11.08 -8.97
N SER A 14 -9.39 -11.65 -8.84
CA SER A 14 -10.56 -11.28 -9.63
C SER A 14 -11.07 -9.85 -9.38
N LYS A 15 -10.77 -9.29 -8.23
CA LYS A 15 -11.19 -7.93 -7.83
C LYS A 15 -10.10 -6.87 -8.05
N CYS A 16 -8.92 -7.26 -8.48
CA CYS A 16 -7.76 -6.36 -8.63
C CYS A 16 -8.08 -5.13 -9.48
N GLU A 17 -8.72 -5.31 -10.62
CA GLU A 17 -9.07 -4.20 -11.53
C GLU A 17 -10.07 -3.22 -10.92
N LEU A 18 -11.02 -3.70 -10.12
CA LEU A 18 -11.96 -2.84 -9.41
C LEU A 18 -11.23 -1.87 -8.49
N PHE A 19 -10.25 -2.38 -7.74
CA PHE A 19 -9.43 -1.56 -6.84
C PHE A 19 -8.54 -0.59 -7.60
N ILE A 20 -7.88 -1.04 -8.67
CA ILE A 20 -7.05 -0.18 -9.52
C ILE A 20 -7.86 1.00 -10.06
N ASN A 21 -9.04 0.73 -10.59
CA ASN A 21 -9.92 1.76 -11.16
C ASN A 21 -10.41 2.73 -10.08
N TRP A 22 -10.67 2.24 -8.88
CA TRP A 22 -11.04 3.09 -7.74
C TRP A 22 -9.94 4.07 -7.38
N PHE A 23 -8.68 3.62 -7.31
CA PHE A 23 -7.52 4.48 -7.05
C PHE A 23 -7.25 5.47 -8.18
N ARG A 24 -7.31 5.01 -9.42
CA ARG A 24 -7.12 5.89 -10.60
C ARG A 24 -8.15 7.00 -10.69
N GLY A 25 -9.38 6.73 -10.32
CA GLY A 25 -10.45 7.74 -10.29
C GLY A 25 -10.26 8.82 -9.22
N ARG A 26 -9.20 8.75 -8.42
CA ARG A 26 -8.88 9.69 -7.33
C ARG A 26 -7.51 10.34 -7.48
N ASP A 27 -7.05 10.44 -8.71
CA ASP A 27 -5.78 11.09 -9.06
C ASP A 27 -4.56 10.50 -8.33
N ILE A 28 -4.58 9.20 -8.05
CA ILE A 28 -3.42 8.48 -7.55
C ILE A 28 -2.58 8.06 -8.76
N PRO A 29 -1.39 8.67 -8.96
CA PRO A 29 -0.65 8.56 -10.22
C PRO A 29 -0.02 7.18 -10.42
N LEU A 30 0.26 6.48 -9.33
CA LEU A 30 0.96 5.20 -9.37
C LEU A 30 0.24 4.14 -8.54
N VAL A 31 -0.12 3.06 -9.21
CA VAL A 31 -0.61 1.83 -8.58
C VAL A 31 0.27 0.68 -9.07
N LEU A 32 1.02 0.08 -8.17
CA LEU A 32 1.81 -1.12 -8.44
C LEU A 32 1.05 -2.35 -7.96
N THR A 33 1.11 -3.41 -8.72
CA THR A 33 0.48 -4.68 -8.38
C THR A 33 1.50 -5.80 -8.28
N ALA A 34 1.32 -6.68 -7.32
CA ALA A 34 2.08 -7.92 -7.16
C ALA A 34 1.13 -9.07 -6.87
N LEU A 35 1.57 -10.28 -7.17
CA LEU A 35 0.88 -11.49 -6.74
C LEU A 35 1.44 -11.93 -5.38
N GLY A 36 0.56 -12.28 -4.47
CA GLY A 36 0.91 -12.79 -3.17
C GLY A 36 0.24 -14.13 -2.90
N GLN A 37 0.86 -14.95 -2.07
CA GLN A 37 0.31 -16.18 -1.56
C GLN A 37 0.22 -16.10 -0.05
N GLY A 38 -0.97 -16.36 0.50
CA GLY A 38 -1.16 -16.42 1.94
C GLY A 38 -0.48 -17.65 2.53
N THR A 39 0.29 -17.46 3.59
CA THR A 39 0.98 -18.54 4.35
C THR A 39 0.43 -18.67 5.77
N ALA A 40 -0.55 -17.85 6.15
CA ALA A 40 -1.19 -17.89 7.45
C ALA A 40 -2.02 -19.17 7.63
N THR A 41 -2.31 -19.52 8.88
CA THR A 41 -3.23 -20.61 9.21
C THR A 41 -4.63 -20.30 8.68
N THR A 42 -5.41 -21.33 8.40
CA THR A 42 -6.78 -21.19 7.89
C THR A 42 -7.61 -20.28 8.80
N GLU A 43 -7.45 -20.36 10.11
CA GLU A 43 -8.20 -19.53 11.08
C GLU A 43 -7.92 -18.03 10.91
N ILE A 44 -6.66 -17.65 10.66
CA ILE A 44 -6.30 -16.24 10.43
C ILE A 44 -6.81 -15.78 9.07
N LEU A 45 -6.71 -16.61 8.04
CA LEU A 45 -7.23 -16.32 6.72
C LEU A 45 -8.75 -16.12 6.75
N ASP A 46 -9.46 -16.97 7.48
CA ASP A 46 -10.91 -16.87 7.65
C ASP A 46 -11.30 -15.57 8.40
N CYS A 47 -10.57 -15.21 9.45
CA CYS A 47 -10.79 -13.93 10.16
C CYS A 47 -10.61 -12.69 9.26
N LEU A 48 -9.69 -12.75 8.31
CA LEU A 48 -9.45 -11.69 7.33
C LEU A 48 -10.37 -11.81 6.10
N GLY A 49 -11.15 -12.87 6.00
CA GLY A 49 -11.96 -13.18 4.83
C GLY A 49 -11.10 -13.49 3.59
N LEU A 50 -9.90 -13.99 3.81
CA LEU A 50 -8.94 -14.35 2.76
C LEU A 50 -8.85 -15.87 2.64
N GLU A 51 -9.09 -16.40 1.47
CA GLU A 51 -8.80 -17.82 1.18
C GLU A 51 -7.31 -18.03 0.88
N ALA A 52 -6.82 -19.27 1.02
CA ALA A 52 -5.44 -19.65 0.75
C ALA A 52 -5.06 -19.63 -0.76
N SER A 53 -5.75 -18.85 -1.57
CA SER A 53 -5.54 -18.69 -3.00
C SER A 53 -4.58 -17.54 -3.32
N GLU A 54 -4.20 -17.42 -4.57
CA GLU A 54 -3.43 -16.26 -5.06
C GLU A 54 -4.20 -14.95 -4.81
N LYS A 55 -3.51 -14.01 -4.21
CA LYS A 55 -4.02 -12.67 -3.93
C LYS A 55 -3.31 -11.62 -4.78
N SER A 56 -4.00 -10.55 -5.09
CA SER A 56 -3.37 -9.35 -5.61
C SER A 56 -3.03 -8.43 -4.45
N VAL A 57 -1.80 -7.93 -4.46
CA VAL A 57 -1.31 -6.92 -3.53
C VAL A 57 -1.09 -5.64 -4.32
N LEU A 58 -1.77 -4.58 -3.92
CA LEU A 58 -1.64 -3.26 -4.55
C LEU A 58 -0.86 -2.34 -3.63
N PHE A 59 0.08 -1.61 -4.20
CA PHE A 59 0.85 -0.57 -3.53
C PHE A 59 0.56 0.76 -4.21
N CYS A 60 0.10 1.73 -3.43
CA CYS A 60 -0.14 3.09 -3.91
C CYS A 60 0.51 4.08 -2.97
N LEU A 61 0.90 5.23 -3.49
CA LEU A 61 1.32 6.38 -2.70
C LEU A 61 0.29 7.49 -2.89
N ALA A 62 -0.19 8.02 -1.79
CA ALA A 62 -1.19 9.08 -1.79
C ALA A 62 -0.94 10.08 -0.66
N PRO A 63 -1.38 11.33 -0.82
CA PRO A 63 -1.39 12.28 0.28
C PRO A 63 -2.15 11.72 1.48
N HIS A 64 -1.62 11.93 2.69
CA HIS A 64 -2.27 11.48 3.91
C HIS A 64 -3.70 12.02 4.01
N SER A 65 -4.67 11.14 4.09
CA SER A 65 -6.07 11.52 4.18
C SER A 65 -6.89 10.46 4.93
N ARG A 66 -7.40 10.85 6.08
CA ARG A 66 -8.32 10.00 6.87
C ARG A 66 -9.62 9.73 6.12
N CYS A 67 -10.06 10.68 5.30
CA CYS A 67 -11.26 10.53 4.50
C CYS A 67 -11.11 9.47 3.42
N MET A 68 -9.92 9.31 2.85
CA MET A 68 -9.68 8.34 1.77
C MET A 68 -9.86 6.91 2.26
N VAL A 69 -9.30 6.56 3.41
CA VAL A 69 -9.45 5.21 3.99
C VAL A 69 -10.92 4.88 4.24
N ARG A 70 -11.67 5.82 4.82
CA ARG A 70 -13.11 5.63 5.06
C ARG A 70 -13.91 5.48 3.76
N ARG A 71 -13.59 6.25 2.73
CA ARG A 71 -14.22 6.14 1.41
C ARG A 71 -13.89 4.81 0.76
N ALA A 72 -12.63 4.37 0.81
CA ALA A 72 -12.22 3.08 0.30
C ALA A 72 -12.97 1.94 1.00
N ALA A 73 -13.06 1.96 2.32
CA ALA A 73 -13.78 0.95 3.10
C ALA A 73 -15.24 0.84 2.67
N ARG A 74 -15.90 1.96 2.46
CA ARG A 74 -17.30 2.01 2.02
C ARG A 74 -17.48 1.60 0.56
N ASP A 75 -16.72 2.20 -0.34
CA ASP A 75 -16.92 2.05 -1.79
C ASP A 75 -16.45 0.67 -2.30
N LEU A 76 -15.45 0.09 -1.65
CA LEU A 76 -14.92 -1.24 -1.95
C LEU A 76 -15.46 -2.35 -1.04
N TRP A 77 -16.39 -2.00 -0.15
CA TRP A 77 -17.05 -2.95 0.76
C TRP A 77 -16.05 -3.74 1.62
N LEU A 78 -15.02 -3.08 2.14
CA LEU A 78 -13.96 -3.74 2.92
C LEU A 78 -14.45 -4.27 4.27
N ASP A 79 -15.59 -3.78 4.75
CA ASP A 79 -16.23 -4.28 5.97
C ASP A 79 -16.86 -5.67 5.78
N VAL A 80 -17.00 -6.11 4.53
CA VAL A 80 -17.52 -7.45 4.22
C VAL A 80 -16.34 -8.41 4.09
N PRO A 81 -16.29 -9.49 4.88
CA PRO A 81 -15.24 -10.50 4.78
C PRO A 81 -15.10 -11.04 3.35
N GLY A 82 -13.86 -11.23 2.89
CA GLY A 82 -13.55 -11.70 1.55
C GLY A 82 -13.40 -10.61 0.48
N ASN A 83 -13.70 -9.35 0.79
CA ASN A 83 -13.53 -8.26 -0.18
C ASN A 83 -12.14 -7.65 -0.19
N GLY A 84 -11.35 -7.87 0.85
CA GLY A 84 -9.97 -7.44 0.91
C GLY A 84 -9.63 -6.70 2.21
N VAL A 85 -8.37 -6.36 2.32
CA VAL A 85 -7.80 -5.61 3.45
C VAL A 85 -7.05 -4.42 2.89
N LEU A 86 -7.22 -3.25 3.49
CA LEU A 86 -6.49 -2.04 3.16
C LEU A 86 -5.81 -1.51 4.42
N MET A 87 -4.54 -1.19 4.31
CA MET A 87 -3.77 -0.60 5.39
C MET A 87 -2.97 0.60 4.87
N THR A 88 -2.68 1.54 5.74
CA THR A 88 -1.85 2.70 5.43
C THR A 88 -0.62 2.73 6.32
N VAL A 89 0.51 3.06 5.72
CA VAL A 89 1.78 3.25 6.41
C VAL A 89 2.25 4.67 6.12
N PRO A 90 2.41 5.52 7.15
CA PRO A 90 2.95 6.85 6.93
C PRO A 90 4.36 6.78 6.35
N VAL A 91 4.62 7.56 5.31
CA VAL A 91 5.94 7.62 4.68
C VAL A 91 6.77 8.70 5.35
N SER A 92 7.84 8.30 6.03
CA SER A 92 8.78 9.22 6.68
C SER A 92 9.79 9.80 5.70
N SER A 93 10.20 9.03 4.68
CA SER A 93 11.16 9.50 3.68
C SER A 93 10.98 8.80 2.33
N ILE A 94 11.32 9.49 1.26
CA ILE A 94 11.36 8.97 -0.10
C ILE A 94 12.70 9.34 -0.73
N GLY A 95 13.37 8.37 -1.33
CA GLY A 95 14.55 8.61 -2.15
C GLY A 95 14.14 9.20 -3.51
N GLY A 96 14.77 10.33 -3.88
CA GLY A 96 14.53 11.02 -5.15
C GLY A 96 13.49 12.15 -5.06
N THR A 97 13.98 13.40 -5.22
CA THR A 97 13.15 14.61 -5.09
C THR A 97 12.10 14.70 -6.20
N SER A 98 12.47 14.40 -7.43
CA SER A 98 11.57 14.41 -8.58
C SER A 98 10.44 13.37 -8.48
N VAL A 99 10.73 12.23 -7.87
CA VAL A 99 9.71 11.19 -7.61
C VAL A 99 8.68 11.68 -6.61
N LYS A 100 9.13 12.35 -5.55
CA LYS A 100 8.24 12.93 -4.55
C LYS A 100 7.28 13.96 -5.17
N GLU A 101 7.80 14.88 -5.98
CA GLU A 101 7.00 15.90 -6.67
C GLU A 101 5.96 15.28 -7.61
N TYR A 102 6.36 14.24 -8.36
CA TYR A 102 5.44 13.52 -9.24
C TYR A 102 4.32 12.82 -8.46
N LEU A 103 4.66 12.16 -7.35
CA LEU A 103 3.69 11.39 -6.56
C LEU A 103 2.71 12.27 -5.77
N THR A 104 3.14 13.45 -5.37
CA THR A 104 2.26 14.37 -4.65
C THR A 104 1.41 15.24 -5.57
N GLN A 105 1.80 15.43 -6.82
CA GLN A 105 1.12 16.26 -7.83
C GLN A 105 0.57 17.57 -7.25
N ASN A 106 1.31 18.21 -6.36
CA ASN A 106 0.92 19.41 -5.63
C ASN A 106 -0.36 19.25 -4.75
N GLN A 107 -0.76 18.05 -4.43
CA GLN A 107 -1.84 17.83 -3.46
C GLN A 107 -1.29 18.01 -2.03
N GLU A 108 -2.00 18.77 -1.24
CA GLU A 108 -1.70 18.91 0.18
C GLU A 108 -2.37 17.76 0.95
N GLY A 109 -1.56 16.98 1.68
CA GLY A 109 -2.04 15.98 2.61
C GLY A 109 -2.27 16.57 4.00
N GLU A 110 -3.06 15.88 4.80
CA GLU A 110 -3.20 16.20 6.23
C GLU A 110 -1.88 15.91 6.96
N GLU A 111 -1.60 16.63 8.04
CA GLU A 111 -0.44 16.32 8.88
C GLU A 111 -0.66 14.99 9.59
N PRO A 112 0.32 14.07 9.54
CA PRO A 112 0.23 12.83 10.28
C PRO A 112 0.27 13.09 11.78
N MET A 113 -0.50 12.31 12.55
CA MET A 113 -0.39 12.36 14.02
C MET A 113 1.00 11.90 14.45
N GLU A 114 1.64 12.66 15.35
CA GLU A 114 2.85 12.21 16.02
C GLU A 114 2.59 10.87 16.74
N ARG A 115 3.39 9.88 16.41
CA ARG A 115 3.38 8.56 17.05
C ARG A 115 4.80 8.17 17.39
N GLU A 116 4.99 7.51 18.53
CA GLU A 116 6.25 6.81 18.79
C GLU A 116 6.42 5.69 17.77
N ILE A 117 7.50 5.78 16.99
CA ILE A 117 7.84 4.81 15.95
C ILE A 117 8.90 3.88 16.52
N ALA A 118 8.51 2.63 16.77
CA ALA A 118 9.43 1.60 17.26
C ALA A 118 10.10 0.81 16.10
N HIS A 119 9.47 0.75 14.95
CA HIS A 119 9.93 -0.01 13.77
C HIS A 119 9.62 0.76 12.50
N GLU A 120 10.47 0.59 11.49
CA GLU A 120 10.28 1.17 10.17
C GLU A 120 10.16 0.07 9.12
N LEU A 121 9.31 0.31 8.11
CA LEU A 121 9.20 -0.51 6.91
C LEU A 121 9.98 0.15 5.78
N ILE A 122 10.96 -0.56 5.23
CA ILE A 122 11.68 -0.11 4.04
C ILE A 122 11.15 -0.89 2.84
N LEU A 123 10.57 -0.17 1.88
CA LEU A 123 10.12 -0.74 0.61
C LEU A 123 11.05 -0.26 -0.51
N VAL A 124 11.67 -1.20 -1.21
CA VAL A 124 12.54 -0.92 -2.35
C VAL A 124 11.91 -1.46 -3.62
N ILE A 125 11.78 -0.61 -4.61
CA ILE A 125 11.33 -0.96 -5.95
C ILE A 125 12.51 -0.75 -6.89
N ALA A 126 13.02 -1.83 -7.47
CA ALA A 126 14.18 -1.82 -8.33
C ALA A 126 13.92 -2.65 -9.59
N ASN A 127 14.78 -2.47 -10.60
CA ASN A 127 14.75 -3.30 -11.78
C ASN A 127 15.07 -4.76 -11.43
N GLN A 128 14.52 -5.68 -12.20
CA GLN A 128 14.78 -7.11 -12.04
C GLN A 128 16.27 -7.41 -12.06
N GLY A 129 16.73 -8.27 -11.17
CA GLY A 129 18.14 -8.68 -11.04
C GLY A 129 18.96 -7.87 -10.02
N HIS A 130 18.41 -6.84 -9.38
CA HIS A 130 19.11 -6.02 -8.38
C HIS A 130 18.84 -6.44 -6.92
N THR A 131 18.14 -7.54 -6.68
CA THR A 131 17.77 -7.99 -5.34
C THR A 131 18.97 -8.22 -4.44
N ASP A 132 20.02 -8.86 -4.95
CA ASP A 132 21.22 -9.17 -4.16
C ASP A 132 21.95 -7.89 -3.73
N GLN A 133 22.06 -6.90 -4.60
CA GLN A 133 22.68 -5.61 -4.28
C GLN A 133 21.89 -4.87 -3.18
N VAL A 134 20.58 -4.89 -3.26
CA VAL A 134 19.72 -4.28 -2.23
C VAL A 134 19.87 -5.01 -0.90
N MET A 135 19.93 -6.34 -0.91
CA MET A 135 20.09 -7.14 0.29
C MET A 135 21.48 -6.98 0.94
N GLU A 136 22.53 -6.84 0.15
CA GLU A 136 23.87 -6.54 0.67
C GLU A 136 23.91 -5.16 1.35
N ALA A 137 23.33 -4.15 0.72
CA ALA A 137 23.23 -2.81 1.30
C ALA A 137 22.44 -2.82 2.62
N ALA A 138 21.32 -3.53 2.67
CA ALA A 138 20.51 -3.64 3.87
C ALA A 138 21.21 -4.37 5.03
N ARG A 139 22.05 -5.38 4.72
CA ARG A 139 22.82 -6.11 5.74
C ARG A 139 24.05 -5.34 6.25
N GLY A 140 24.56 -4.44 5.45
CA GLY A 140 25.72 -3.60 5.78
C GLY A 140 25.37 -2.34 6.59
N ALA A 141 24.10 -2.04 6.72
CA ALA A 141 23.58 -0.94 7.50
C ALA A 141 23.20 -1.43 8.91
#